data_cc572cbecd1d5cfb16d217c066fc5aba
#
_entry.id   cc572cbecd1d5cfb16d217c066fc5aba
#
_cell.length_a   1.000
_cell.length_b   1.000
_cell.length_c   1.000
_cell.angle_alpha   90.00
_cell.angle_beta   90.00
_cell.angle_gamma   90.00
#
_symmetry.space_group_name_H-M   'P 1'
#
loop_
_entity.id
_entity.type
_entity.pdbx_description
1 polymer ?
#
loop_
_entity_poly.entity_id
_entity_poly.type
_entity_poly.pdbx_seq_one_letter_code
_entity_poly.pdbx_strand_id
1 'polypeptide(L)'
;MHDSYRASAERIRLQIERDLHDPAEFRRTLSGVPSAARDAWVDTVLGLRELPDDGPDLPQGCVPYFPCPVDALLRVVEHAPVRASDVFVDLGAGVGRAAAFVHLLTGAGVIAIEIQSALVDAARALATRVSASRVSCVQGDAVQLARFITIGSVFFLYCPFSGQRLSQLLASLEALARTRTIRICCVDLPLPPCPWLSLEAEPSRDLAIYRSNLLDAELDSPFGPIAARICSR
;
A
#
# COMPACT_ATOMS: atom_id res chain seq x y z
N MET A 1 10.38 -11.83 -21.59
CA MET A 1 9.77 -12.83 -20.67
C MET A 1 9.72 -14.17 -21.42
N HIS A 2 10.16 -15.25 -20.78
CA HIS A 2 10.16 -16.59 -21.39
C HIS A 2 8.70 -17.05 -21.65
N ASP A 3 8.43 -17.79 -22.73
CA ASP A 3 7.04 -18.15 -23.12
C ASP A 3 6.26 -18.89 -22.01
N SER A 4 6.93 -19.72 -21.20
CA SER A 4 6.30 -20.42 -20.08
C SER A 4 5.76 -19.48 -18.99
N TYR A 5 6.46 -18.40 -18.68
CA TYR A 5 6.00 -17.43 -17.68
C TYR A 5 4.86 -16.57 -18.21
N ARG A 6 4.90 -16.24 -19.49
CA ARG A 6 3.81 -15.54 -20.16
C ARG A 6 2.52 -16.35 -20.13
N ALA A 7 2.57 -17.63 -20.50
CA ALA A 7 1.41 -18.52 -20.46
C ALA A 7 0.84 -18.65 -19.02
N SER A 8 1.70 -18.71 -18.00
CA SER A 8 1.25 -18.74 -16.61
C SER A 8 0.57 -17.44 -16.18
N ALA A 9 1.08 -16.28 -16.60
CA ALA A 9 0.47 -14.98 -16.32
C ALA A 9 -0.92 -14.86 -16.98
N GLU A 10 -1.04 -15.25 -18.24
CA GLU A 10 -2.31 -15.23 -18.97
C GLU A 10 -3.33 -16.18 -18.33
N ARG A 11 -2.92 -17.36 -17.87
CA ARG A 11 -3.79 -18.29 -17.14
C ARG A 11 -4.32 -17.67 -15.84
N ILE A 12 -3.46 -17.07 -15.02
CA ILE A 12 -3.87 -16.39 -13.79
C ILE A 12 -4.80 -15.22 -14.09
N ARG A 13 -4.51 -14.42 -15.13
CA ARG A 13 -5.41 -13.33 -15.56
C ARG A 13 -6.81 -13.86 -15.88
N LEU A 14 -6.92 -14.94 -16.65
CA LEU A 14 -8.21 -15.54 -17.00
C LEU A 14 -8.97 -16.07 -15.77
N GLN A 15 -8.27 -16.59 -14.76
CA GLN A 15 -8.89 -16.98 -13.49
C GLN A 15 -9.47 -15.77 -12.75
N ILE A 16 -8.72 -14.66 -12.70
CA ILE A 16 -9.18 -13.41 -12.09
C ILE A 16 -10.42 -12.87 -12.81
N GLU A 17 -10.38 -12.80 -14.13
CA GLU A 17 -11.51 -12.31 -14.95
C GLU A 17 -12.79 -13.17 -14.78
N ARG A 18 -12.66 -14.42 -14.34
CA ARG A 18 -13.76 -15.34 -14.06
C ARG A 18 -14.18 -15.42 -12.60
N ASP A 19 -13.61 -14.55 -11.76
CA ASP A 19 -13.80 -14.55 -10.29
C ASP A 19 -13.41 -15.90 -9.62
N LEU A 20 -12.39 -16.55 -10.18
CA LEU A 20 -11.83 -17.82 -9.71
C LEU A 20 -10.44 -17.62 -9.07
N HIS A 21 -10.15 -16.41 -8.62
CA HIS A 21 -8.85 -16.07 -8.06
C HIS A 21 -8.63 -16.72 -6.68
N ASP A 22 -7.47 -17.39 -6.53
CA ASP A 22 -6.96 -17.91 -5.26
C ASP A 22 -5.64 -17.23 -4.90
N PRO A 23 -5.55 -16.43 -3.82
CA PRO A 23 -4.32 -15.80 -3.38
C PRO A 23 -3.16 -16.80 -3.14
N ALA A 24 -3.45 -18.02 -2.70
CA ALA A 24 -2.43 -19.04 -2.47
C ALA A 24 -1.87 -19.58 -3.80
N GLU A 25 -2.71 -19.76 -4.81
CA GLU A 25 -2.25 -20.15 -6.15
C GLU A 25 -1.46 -19.02 -6.81
N PHE A 26 -1.96 -17.77 -6.69
CA PHE A 26 -1.25 -16.59 -7.18
C PHE A 26 0.17 -16.52 -6.60
N ARG A 27 0.30 -16.64 -5.28
CA ARG A 27 1.59 -16.62 -4.57
C ARG A 27 2.52 -17.74 -5.02
N ARG A 28 2.02 -18.98 -5.12
CA ARG A 28 2.81 -20.14 -5.59
C ARG A 28 3.32 -19.93 -7.01
N THR A 29 2.45 -19.45 -7.91
CA THR A 29 2.82 -19.24 -9.32
C THR A 29 3.87 -18.14 -9.43
N LEU A 30 3.67 -17.01 -8.73
CA LEU A 30 4.63 -15.89 -8.69
C LEU A 30 5.99 -16.32 -8.10
N SER A 31 6.01 -17.17 -7.08
CA SER A 31 7.25 -17.68 -6.48
C SER A 31 8.13 -18.46 -7.47
N GLY A 32 7.51 -19.10 -8.47
CA GLY A 32 8.22 -19.77 -9.56
C GLY A 32 8.74 -18.84 -10.65
N VAL A 33 8.39 -17.54 -10.62
CA VAL A 33 8.85 -16.55 -11.61
C VAL A 33 10.19 -15.96 -11.14
N PRO A 34 11.24 -15.97 -11.97
CA PRO A 34 12.51 -15.32 -11.64
C PRO A 34 12.31 -13.82 -11.38
N SER A 35 13.07 -13.25 -10.42
CA SER A 35 12.98 -11.84 -10.01
C SER A 35 12.99 -10.89 -11.22
N ALA A 36 13.93 -11.07 -12.16
CA ALA A 36 14.03 -10.24 -13.36
C ALA A 36 12.80 -10.31 -14.31
N ALA A 37 11.88 -11.24 -14.11
CA ALA A 37 10.68 -11.39 -14.93
C ALA A 37 9.38 -11.05 -14.18
N ARG A 38 9.44 -10.81 -12.87
CA ARG A 38 8.25 -10.62 -12.01
C ARG A 38 7.44 -9.39 -12.38
N ASP A 39 8.09 -8.28 -12.66
CA ASP A 39 7.40 -7.04 -13.05
C ASP A 39 6.59 -7.26 -14.33
N ALA A 40 7.20 -7.78 -15.39
CA ALA A 40 6.53 -8.06 -16.66
C ALA A 40 5.44 -9.15 -16.51
N TRP A 41 5.65 -10.11 -15.61
CA TRP A 41 4.67 -11.14 -15.29
C TRP A 41 3.42 -10.54 -14.62
N VAL A 42 3.62 -9.71 -13.59
CA VAL A 42 2.53 -9.02 -12.88
C VAL A 42 1.79 -8.08 -13.82
N ASP A 43 2.51 -7.30 -14.64
CA ASP A 43 1.88 -6.41 -15.63
C ASP A 43 1.01 -7.17 -16.63
N THR A 44 1.43 -8.38 -17.03
CA THR A 44 0.62 -9.26 -17.88
C THR A 44 -0.62 -9.76 -17.16
N VAL A 45 -0.50 -10.18 -15.89
CA VAL A 45 -1.65 -10.61 -15.06
C VAL A 45 -2.65 -9.48 -14.89
N LEU A 46 -2.16 -8.28 -14.58
CA LEU A 46 -3.00 -7.09 -14.38
C LEU A 46 -3.52 -6.51 -15.71
N GLY A 47 -3.01 -6.95 -16.85
CA GLY A 47 -3.36 -6.44 -18.16
C GLY A 47 -2.90 -4.99 -18.39
N LEU A 48 -1.81 -4.59 -17.75
CA LEU A 48 -1.18 -3.29 -17.94
C LEU A 48 -0.34 -3.32 -19.21
N ARG A 49 -0.75 -2.58 -20.24
CA ARG A 49 -0.04 -2.51 -21.53
C ARG A 49 0.47 -1.12 -21.82
N GLU A 50 -0.38 -0.14 -21.67
CA GLU A 50 -0.09 1.27 -21.86
C GLU A 50 -0.50 2.01 -20.60
N LEU A 51 0.39 2.89 -20.13
CA LEU A 51 0.15 3.71 -18.96
C LEU A 51 -0.17 5.13 -19.43
N PRO A 52 -1.12 5.82 -18.81
CA PRO A 52 -1.30 7.25 -19.06
C PRO A 52 -0.04 8.02 -18.74
N ASP A 53 0.23 9.07 -19.50
CA ASP A 53 1.25 10.04 -19.17
C ASP A 53 0.87 10.83 -17.91
N ASP A 54 1.86 11.28 -17.17
CA ASP A 54 1.65 12.21 -16.07
C ASP A 54 1.03 13.52 -16.57
N GLY A 55 0.09 14.03 -15.79
CA GLY A 55 -0.53 15.33 -16.07
C GLY A 55 0.48 16.47 -15.89
N PRO A 56 0.25 17.62 -16.59
CA PRO A 56 1.16 18.76 -16.54
C PRO A 56 1.21 19.46 -15.18
N ASP A 57 0.20 19.24 -14.33
CA ASP A 57 -0.05 20.01 -13.10
C ASP A 57 0.22 19.21 -11.83
N LEU A 58 1.38 18.52 -11.75
CA LEU A 58 1.80 17.89 -10.51
C LEU A 58 2.11 18.95 -9.45
N PRO A 59 1.53 18.85 -8.22
CA PRO A 59 1.88 19.76 -7.14
C PRO A 59 3.37 19.72 -6.81
N GLN A 60 3.90 20.86 -6.40
CA GLN A 60 5.31 20.96 -6.00
C GLN A 60 5.65 19.92 -4.92
N GLY A 61 6.75 19.20 -5.12
CA GLY A 61 7.21 18.14 -4.22
C GLY A 61 6.61 16.77 -4.49
N CYS A 62 5.64 16.63 -5.42
CA CYS A 62 5.21 15.34 -5.93
C CYS A 62 6.18 14.80 -6.97
N VAL A 63 6.23 13.48 -7.10
CA VAL A 63 7.06 12.75 -8.06
C VAL A 63 6.16 12.20 -9.16
N PRO A 64 6.57 12.25 -10.45
CA PRO A 64 5.87 11.58 -11.54
C PRO A 64 5.66 10.10 -11.26
N TYR A 65 4.60 9.52 -11.84
CA TYR A 65 4.29 8.12 -11.60
C TYR A 65 5.42 7.20 -12.09
N PHE A 66 5.85 6.33 -11.20
CA PHE A 66 6.76 5.25 -11.48
C PHE A 66 6.29 3.96 -10.79
N PRO A 67 6.21 2.80 -11.48
CA PRO A 67 5.72 1.56 -10.87
C PRO A 67 6.69 1.01 -9.83
N CYS A 68 6.20 0.75 -8.62
CA CYS A 68 6.99 0.10 -7.58
C CYS A 68 7.38 -1.32 -8.02
N PRO A 69 8.65 -1.74 -7.89
CA PRO A 69 9.09 -3.09 -8.22
C PRO A 69 8.32 -4.16 -7.44
N VAL A 70 7.95 -5.26 -8.12
CA VAL A 70 7.22 -6.38 -7.49
C VAL A 70 7.99 -6.98 -6.32
N ASP A 71 9.31 -7.09 -6.43
CA ASP A 71 10.14 -7.61 -5.34
C ASP A 71 10.13 -6.71 -4.09
N ALA A 72 9.99 -5.39 -4.24
CA ALA A 72 9.81 -4.49 -3.11
C ALA A 72 8.43 -4.72 -2.46
N LEU A 73 7.36 -4.84 -3.26
CA LEU A 73 6.01 -5.13 -2.76
C LEU A 73 5.93 -6.49 -2.05
N LEU A 74 6.63 -7.53 -2.56
CA LEU A 74 6.72 -8.83 -1.88
C LEU A 74 7.35 -8.69 -0.50
N ARG A 75 8.47 -7.95 -0.39
CA ARG A 75 9.12 -7.66 0.90
C ARG A 75 8.20 -6.87 1.84
N VAL A 76 7.45 -5.88 1.32
CA VAL A 76 6.45 -5.15 2.12
C VAL A 76 5.44 -6.11 2.73
N VAL A 77 4.82 -6.96 1.93
CA VAL A 77 3.80 -7.91 2.40
C VAL A 77 4.36 -8.94 3.38
N GLU A 78 5.61 -9.38 3.18
CA GLU A 78 6.29 -10.34 4.05
C GLU A 78 6.63 -9.74 5.42
N HIS A 79 7.22 -8.56 5.45
CA HIS A 79 7.75 -7.95 6.67
C HIS A 79 6.74 -7.05 7.40
N ALA A 80 5.71 -6.52 6.73
CA ALA A 80 4.58 -5.83 7.35
C ALA A 80 3.35 -6.74 7.55
N PRO A 81 3.47 -8.03 7.72
CA PRO A 81 2.54 -9.17 7.59
C PRO A 81 1.09 -8.76 7.25
N VAL A 82 0.89 -8.27 6.01
CA VAL A 82 -0.41 -7.82 5.52
C VAL A 82 -1.36 -9.02 5.37
N ARG A 83 -2.53 -8.95 6.00
CA ARG A 83 -3.53 -10.02 6.05
C ARG A 83 -4.84 -9.60 5.38
N ALA A 84 -5.69 -10.56 5.08
CA ALA A 84 -7.02 -10.30 4.52
C ALA A 84 -7.94 -9.41 5.41
N SER A 85 -7.66 -9.35 6.72
CA SER A 85 -8.36 -8.48 7.68
C SER A 85 -7.84 -7.04 7.69
N ASP A 86 -6.68 -6.78 7.07
CA ASP A 86 -6.08 -5.45 7.04
C ASP A 86 -6.71 -4.57 5.96
N VAL A 87 -6.53 -3.26 6.14
CA VAL A 87 -6.77 -2.25 5.11
C VAL A 87 -5.43 -1.62 4.75
N PHE A 88 -4.96 -1.95 3.56
CA PHE A 88 -3.75 -1.40 2.97
C PHE A 88 -4.09 -0.07 2.28
N VAL A 89 -3.36 0.99 2.60
CA VAL A 89 -3.58 2.33 2.05
C VAL A 89 -2.37 2.72 1.20
N ASP A 90 -2.59 2.81 -0.11
CA ASP A 90 -1.57 3.18 -1.10
C ASP A 90 -1.63 4.69 -1.35
N LEU A 91 -0.61 5.41 -0.88
CA LEU A 91 -0.55 6.88 -0.89
C LEU A 91 0.30 7.36 -2.08
N GLY A 92 -0.34 7.78 -3.16
CA GLY A 92 0.27 8.04 -4.45
C GLY A 92 0.23 6.78 -5.31
N ALA A 93 -0.96 6.22 -5.49
CA ALA A 93 -1.16 4.89 -6.05
C ALA A 93 -0.92 4.78 -7.57
N GLY A 94 -0.80 5.92 -8.28
CA GLY A 94 -0.69 5.94 -9.72
C GLY A 94 -1.85 5.18 -10.37
N VAL A 95 -1.54 4.25 -11.27
CA VAL A 95 -2.53 3.39 -11.94
C VAL A 95 -3.07 2.24 -11.06
N GLY A 96 -2.76 2.23 -9.76
CA GLY A 96 -3.25 1.23 -8.81
C GLY A 96 -2.55 -0.13 -8.91
N ARG A 97 -1.36 -0.20 -9.52
CA ARG A 97 -0.60 -1.45 -9.71
C ARG A 97 -0.26 -2.13 -8.39
N ALA A 98 0.30 -1.38 -7.43
CA ALA A 98 0.64 -1.91 -6.10
C ALA A 98 -0.63 -2.30 -5.32
N ALA A 99 -1.67 -1.47 -5.38
CA ALA A 99 -2.97 -1.73 -4.77
C ALA A 99 -3.59 -3.06 -5.25
N ALA A 100 -3.70 -3.25 -6.56
CA ALA A 100 -4.22 -4.49 -7.15
C ALA A 100 -3.36 -5.71 -6.80
N PHE A 101 -2.03 -5.56 -6.89
CA PHE A 101 -1.09 -6.64 -6.56
C PHE A 101 -1.22 -7.09 -5.11
N VAL A 102 -1.22 -6.16 -4.15
CA VAL A 102 -1.33 -6.48 -2.71
C VAL A 102 -2.69 -7.14 -2.43
N HIS A 103 -3.78 -6.63 -3.02
CA HIS A 103 -5.09 -7.27 -2.90
C HIS A 103 -5.08 -8.71 -3.40
N LEU A 104 -4.60 -8.96 -4.62
CA LEU A 104 -4.54 -10.30 -5.21
C LEU A 104 -3.64 -11.27 -4.42
N LEU A 105 -2.57 -10.75 -3.83
CA LEU A 105 -1.62 -11.55 -3.07
C LEU A 105 -2.11 -11.91 -1.66
N THR A 106 -2.91 -11.04 -1.02
CA THR A 106 -3.23 -11.13 0.42
C THR A 106 -4.72 -11.22 0.74
N GLY A 107 -5.58 -10.81 -0.18
CA GLY A 107 -7.00 -10.60 0.08
C GLY A 107 -7.33 -9.37 0.94
N ALA A 108 -6.35 -8.54 1.29
CA ALA A 108 -6.56 -7.32 2.06
C ALA A 108 -7.50 -6.34 1.35
N GLY A 109 -8.27 -5.56 2.11
CA GLY A 109 -8.94 -4.39 1.56
C GLY A 109 -7.91 -3.33 1.19
N VAL A 110 -8.13 -2.58 0.11
CA VAL A 110 -7.20 -1.54 -0.33
C VAL A 110 -7.90 -0.22 -0.58
N ILE A 111 -7.28 0.87 -0.12
CA ILE A 111 -7.65 2.24 -0.47
C ILE A 111 -6.45 2.84 -1.22
N ALA A 112 -6.62 3.07 -2.51
CA ALA A 112 -5.64 3.68 -3.39
C ALA A 112 -5.96 5.16 -3.58
N ILE A 113 -5.05 6.05 -3.18
CA ILE A 113 -5.22 7.50 -3.32
C ILE A 113 -4.26 8.00 -4.37
N GLU A 114 -4.79 8.70 -5.36
CA GLU A 114 -4.00 9.32 -6.42
C GLU A 114 -4.56 10.71 -6.75
N ILE A 115 -3.68 11.66 -7.01
CA ILE A 115 -4.08 13.04 -7.28
C ILE A 115 -4.40 13.28 -8.76
N GLN A 116 -3.75 12.56 -9.66
CA GLN A 116 -3.89 12.70 -11.11
C GLN A 116 -5.11 11.95 -11.62
N SER A 117 -6.08 12.65 -12.20
CA SER A 117 -7.35 12.05 -12.66
C SER A 117 -7.16 10.93 -13.67
N ALA A 118 -6.25 11.09 -14.64
CA ALA A 118 -6.00 10.07 -15.67
C ALA A 118 -5.47 8.77 -15.06
N LEU A 119 -4.60 8.86 -14.04
CA LEU A 119 -4.08 7.68 -13.32
C LEU A 119 -5.16 7.05 -12.45
N VAL A 120 -6.03 7.86 -11.81
CA VAL A 120 -7.18 7.34 -11.04
C VAL A 120 -8.15 6.57 -11.93
N ASP A 121 -8.45 7.07 -13.12
CA ASP A 121 -9.35 6.38 -14.06
C ASP A 121 -8.74 5.06 -14.53
N ALA A 122 -7.43 5.02 -14.78
CA ALA A 122 -6.69 3.79 -15.05
C ALA A 122 -6.74 2.82 -13.86
N ALA A 123 -6.56 3.31 -12.62
CA ALA A 123 -6.63 2.51 -11.41
C ALA A 123 -8.04 1.90 -11.19
N ARG A 124 -9.09 2.67 -11.44
CA ARG A 124 -10.48 2.18 -11.37
C ARG A 124 -10.76 1.11 -12.43
N ALA A 125 -10.30 1.34 -13.66
CA ALA A 125 -10.41 0.36 -14.74
C ALA A 125 -9.64 -0.93 -14.38
N LEU A 126 -8.45 -0.82 -13.78
CA LEU A 126 -7.68 -1.95 -13.29
C LEU A 126 -8.43 -2.70 -12.19
N ALA A 127 -8.92 -2.00 -11.15
CA ALA A 127 -9.67 -2.62 -10.05
C ALA A 127 -10.90 -3.39 -10.56
N THR A 128 -11.62 -2.85 -11.55
CA THR A 128 -12.75 -3.52 -12.20
C THR A 128 -12.29 -4.78 -12.95
N ARG A 129 -11.20 -4.68 -13.71
CA ARG A 129 -10.66 -5.80 -14.51
C ARG A 129 -10.23 -6.98 -13.65
N VAL A 130 -9.64 -6.70 -12.47
CA VAL A 130 -9.20 -7.76 -11.56
C VAL A 130 -10.28 -8.17 -10.56
N SER A 131 -11.54 -7.83 -10.83
CA SER A 131 -12.71 -8.15 -9.96
C SER A 131 -12.50 -7.79 -8.48
N ALA A 132 -11.70 -6.74 -8.23
CA ALA A 132 -11.27 -6.38 -6.89
C ALA A 132 -12.33 -5.55 -6.16
N SER A 133 -13.40 -6.19 -5.71
CA SER A 133 -14.51 -5.54 -4.98
C SER A 133 -14.08 -4.84 -3.67
N ARG A 134 -12.90 -5.17 -3.15
CA ARG A 134 -12.32 -4.57 -1.94
C ARG A 134 -11.20 -3.56 -2.23
N VAL A 135 -11.02 -3.14 -3.48
CA VAL A 135 -10.09 -2.05 -3.87
C VAL A 135 -10.89 -0.81 -4.22
N SER A 136 -10.67 0.26 -3.46
CA SER A 136 -11.30 1.57 -3.67
C SER A 136 -10.26 2.56 -4.18
N CYS A 137 -10.47 3.14 -5.36
CA CYS A 137 -9.59 4.16 -5.95
C CYS A 137 -10.21 5.56 -5.74
N VAL A 138 -9.53 6.39 -4.97
CA VAL A 138 -9.97 7.73 -4.56
C VAL A 138 -9.11 8.78 -5.23
N GLN A 139 -9.73 9.67 -5.98
CA GLN A 139 -9.04 10.85 -6.50
C GLN A 139 -8.88 11.90 -5.41
N GLY A 140 -7.66 12.34 -5.17
CA GLY A 140 -7.39 13.44 -4.26
C GLY A 140 -5.97 13.48 -3.74
N ASP A 141 -5.71 14.53 -2.99
CA ASP A 141 -4.42 14.72 -2.34
C ASP A 141 -4.28 13.83 -1.11
N ALA A 142 -3.33 12.90 -1.15
CA ALA A 142 -3.05 11.97 -0.05
C ALA A 142 -2.76 12.69 1.27
N VAL A 143 -2.10 13.87 1.22
CA VAL A 143 -1.79 14.68 2.41
C VAL A 143 -3.08 15.17 3.09
N GLN A 144 -4.08 15.54 2.30
CA GLN A 144 -5.36 16.03 2.82
C GLN A 144 -6.30 14.90 3.25
N LEU A 145 -6.27 13.76 2.52
CA LEU A 145 -7.21 12.67 2.71
C LEU A 145 -6.79 11.69 3.81
N ALA A 146 -5.49 11.52 4.08
CA ALA A 146 -4.99 10.51 5.02
C ALA A 146 -5.66 10.57 6.40
N ARG A 147 -5.93 11.76 6.92
CA ARG A 147 -6.60 11.97 8.22
C ARG A 147 -8.03 11.39 8.31
N PHE A 148 -8.68 11.17 7.17
CA PHE A 148 -10.05 10.64 7.11
C PHE A 148 -10.07 9.11 6.92
N ILE A 149 -8.91 8.48 6.66
CA ILE A 149 -8.83 7.04 6.42
C ILE A 149 -8.59 6.31 7.76
N THR A 150 -9.58 6.40 8.63
CA THR A 150 -9.49 5.87 10.00
C THR A 150 -9.46 4.35 10.08
N ILE A 151 -9.80 3.65 9.01
CA ILE A 151 -9.78 2.17 8.93
C ILE A 151 -8.44 1.61 8.44
N GLY A 152 -7.54 2.44 7.92
CA GLY A 152 -6.22 2.03 7.42
C GLY A 152 -5.37 1.40 8.52
N SER A 153 -4.76 0.25 8.27
CA SER A 153 -3.85 -0.44 9.19
C SER A 153 -2.40 -0.45 8.70
N VAL A 154 -2.19 -0.46 7.38
CA VAL A 154 -0.89 -0.42 6.74
C VAL A 154 -0.89 0.69 5.69
N PHE A 155 -0.03 1.68 5.85
CA PHE A 155 0.13 2.80 4.93
C PHE A 155 1.40 2.59 4.10
N PHE A 156 1.26 2.65 2.80
CA PHE A 156 2.36 2.42 1.86
C PHE A 156 2.70 3.70 1.10
N LEU A 157 4.00 3.97 1.01
CA LEU A 157 4.57 5.10 0.29
C LEU A 157 5.75 4.63 -0.58
N TYR A 158 5.60 4.74 -1.88
CA TYR A 158 6.71 4.61 -2.82
C TYR A 158 7.13 6.00 -3.31
N CYS A 159 7.95 6.68 -2.53
CA CYS A 159 8.43 8.06 -2.69
C CYS A 159 7.45 9.03 -3.42
N PRO A 160 6.14 9.11 -3.03
CA PRO A 160 5.16 9.88 -3.78
C PRO A 160 5.42 11.38 -3.72
N PHE A 161 6.04 11.84 -2.66
CA PHE A 161 6.40 13.24 -2.39
C PHE A 161 7.40 13.36 -1.22
N SER A 162 7.98 14.55 -1.04
CA SER A 162 8.98 14.84 -0.02
C SER A 162 8.72 16.16 0.71
N GLY A 163 9.65 16.55 1.58
CA GLY A 163 9.67 17.87 2.24
C GLY A 163 8.42 18.14 3.08
N GLN A 164 7.83 19.32 2.90
CA GLN A 164 6.68 19.77 3.70
C GLN A 164 5.45 18.86 3.54
N ARG A 165 5.22 18.32 2.35
CA ARG A 165 4.10 17.41 2.10
C ARG A 165 4.23 16.13 2.91
N LEU A 166 5.42 15.55 2.96
CA LEU A 166 5.70 14.36 3.80
C LEU A 166 5.47 14.68 5.28
N SER A 167 5.96 15.83 5.77
CA SER A 167 5.76 16.23 7.17
C SER A 167 4.27 16.40 7.53
N GLN A 168 3.47 16.97 6.64
CA GLN A 168 2.02 17.12 6.83
C GLN A 168 1.30 15.77 6.83
N LEU A 169 1.69 14.84 5.94
CA LEU A 169 1.16 13.48 5.95
C LEU A 169 1.46 12.79 7.27
N LEU A 170 2.74 12.83 7.71
CA LEU A 170 3.16 12.19 8.95
C LEU A 170 2.40 12.73 10.17
N ALA A 171 2.14 14.04 10.23
CA ALA A 171 1.31 14.64 11.29
C ALA A 171 -0.14 14.10 11.26
N SER A 172 -0.71 13.89 10.07
CA SER A 172 -2.04 13.28 9.93
C SER A 172 -2.06 11.81 10.38
N LEU A 173 -1.01 11.06 10.06
CA LEU A 173 -0.88 9.66 10.47
C LEU A 173 -0.57 9.53 11.97
N GLU A 174 0.16 10.48 12.56
CA GLU A 174 0.35 10.54 14.01
C GLU A 174 -0.98 10.70 14.75
N ALA A 175 -1.84 11.60 14.28
CA ALA A 175 -3.16 11.77 14.86
C ALA A 175 -4.00 10.48 14.81
N LEU A 176 -3.91 9.71 13.72
CA LEU A 176 -4.54 8.40 13.60
C LEU A 176 -3.89 7.38 14.54
N ALA A 177 -2.57 7.38 14.66
CA ALA A 177 -1.81 6.47 15.51
C ALA A 177 -2.13 6.61 17.01
N ARG A 178 -2.72 7.74 17.44
CA ARG A 178 -3.26 7.93 18.81
C ARG A 178 -4.53 7.12 19.06
N THR A 179 -5.20 6.64 18.02
CA THR A 179 -6.46 5.89 18.14
C THR A 179 -6.30 4.41 17.84
N ARG A 180 -5.25 4.03 17.14
CA ARG A 180 -4.97 2.64 16.75
C ARG A 180 -3.52 2.45 16.32
N THR A 181 -3.00 1.26 16.51
CA THR A 181 -1.68 0.89 15.95
C THR A 181 -1.74 0.84 14.43
N ILE A 182 -0.79 1.50 13.77
CA ILE A 182 -0.62 1.48 12.31
C ILE A 182 0.81 1.11 11.94
N ARG A 183 1.00 0.61 10.71
CA ARG A 183 2.31 0.44 10.08
C ARG A 183 2.47 1.42 8.93
N ILE A 184 3.70 1.88 8.72
CA ILE A 184 4.07 2.71 7.57
C ILE A 184 5.21 2.00 6.86
N CYS A 185 4.99 1.64 5.58
CA CYS A 185 5.95 1.00 4.71
C CYS A 185 6.46 2.02 3.70
N CYS A 186 7.75 2.33 3.75
CA CYS A 186 8.38 3.33 2.90
C CYS A 186 9.38 2.67 1.96
N VAL A 187 9.17 2.81 0.66
CA VAL A 187 10.13 2.39 -0.38
C VAL A 187 10.76 3.64 -0.99
N ASP A 188 12.09 3.67 -1.08
CA ASP A 188 12.89 4.80 -1.57
C ASP A 188 12.54 6.15 -0.89
N LEU A 189 12.07 6.09 0.36
CA LEU A 189 11.61 7.26 1.10
C LEU A 189 12.13 7.22 2.54
N PRO A 190 13.26 7.84 2.85
CA PRO A 190 13.71 7.99 4.23
C PRO A 190 12.77 8.94 4.98
N LEU A 191 12.27 8.48 6.14
CA LEU A 191 11.45 9.33 7.00
C LEU A 191 12.34 10.23 7.87
N PRO A 192 11.89 11.47 8.16
CA PRO A 192 12.51 12.27 9.20
C PRO A 192 12.32 11.60 10.58
N PRO A 193 13.08 11.97 11.60
CA PRO A 193 12.89 11.48 12.97
C PRO A 193 11.44 11.67 13.43
N CYS A 194 10.77 10.57 13.76
CA CYS A 194 9.38 10.53 14.23
C CYS A 194 9.33 9.77 15.56
N PRO A 195 9.26 10.46 16.71
CA PRO A 195 9.29 9.80 18.04
C PRO A 195 8.15 8.80 18.26
N TRP A 196 7.04 8.95 17.53
CA TRP A 196 5.88 8.08 17.60
C TRP A 196 5.96 6.84 16.71
N LEU A 197 7.08 6.67 15.95
CA LEU A 197 7.37 5.52 15.12
C LEU A 197 8.58 4.76 15.64
N SER A 198 8.47 3.45 15.69
CA SER A 198 9.58 2.53 15.89
C SER A 198 9.87 1.78 14.59
N LEU A 199 11.14 1.67 14.22
CA LEU A 199 11.55 0.83 13.09
C LEU A 199 11.28 -0.63 13.45
N GLU A 200 10.40 -1.30 12.69
CA GLU A 200 10.03 -2.71 12.92
C GLU A 200 10.90 -3.64 12.05
N ALA A 201 11.16 -3.21 10.81
CA ALA A 201 12.02 -3.95 9.89
C ALA A 201 12.66 -3.02 8.85
N GLU A 202 13.87 -3.37 8.43
CA GLU A 202 14.59 -2.76 7.31
C GLU A 202 15.13 -3.87 6.40
N PRO A 203 14.24 -4.51 5.58
CA PRO A 203 14.59 -5.68 4.78
C PRO A 203 15.64 -5.40 3.70
N SER A 204 15.78 -4.13 3.29
CA SER A 204 16.74 -3.67 2.29
C SER A 204 16.98 -2.17 2.45
N ARG A 205 18.02 -1.64 1.80
CA ARG A 205 18.35 -0.21 1.88
C ARG A 205 17.25 0.71 1.37
N ASP A 206 16.41 0.21 0.48
CA ASP A 206 15.31 0.92 -0.17
C ASP A 206 13.97 0.74 0.53
N LEU A 207 13.85 -0.14 1.53
CA LEU A 207 12.60 -0.43 2.24
C LEU A 207 12.77 -0.37 3.74
N ALA A 208 11.98 0.48 4.38
CA ALA A 208 11.84 0.55 5.82
C ALA A 208 10.36 0.40 6.25
N ILE A 209 10.13 -0.37 7.30
CA ILE A 209 8.81 -0.60 7.87
C ILE A 209 8.81 -0.12 9.31
N TYR A 210 7.89 0.80 9.59
CA TYR A 210 7.71 1.41 10.90
C TYR A 210 6.38 0.98 11.50
N ARG A 211 6.36 0.86 12.83
CA ARG A 211 5.14 0.65 13.62
C ARG A 211 4.94 1.82 14.58
N SER A 212 3.71 2.29 14.71
CA SER A 212 3.38 3.31 15.71
C SER A 212 3.45 2.74 17.12
N ASN A 213 4.00 3.53 18.07
CA ASN A 213 4.24 3.13 19.47
C ASN A 213 3.44 3.95 20.49
N LEU A 214 2.54 4.83 20.06
CA LEU A 214 1.83 5.74 20.96
C LEU A 214 0.91 5.02 21.95
N LEU A 215 0.23 3.95 21.51
CA LEU A 215 -0.65 3.16 22.38
C LEU A 215 0.15 2.30 23.36
N ASP A 216 1.33 1.82 22.96
CA ASP A 216 2.21 1.06 23.83
C ASP A 216 2.74 1.96 24.98
N ALA A 217 3.09 3.22 24.68
CA ALA A 217 3.56 4.18 25.66
C ALA A 217 2.50 4.60 26.71
N GLU A 218 1.22 4.58 26.35
CA GLU A 218 0.12 4.83 27.29
C GLU A 218 -0.10 3.66 28.27
N LEU A 219 0.16 2.42 27.83
CA LEU A 219 0.04 1.23 28.67
C LEU A 219 1.20 1.12 29.67
N ASP A 220 2.39 1.58 29.32
CA ASP A 220 3.57 1.58 30.17
C ASP A 220 3.66 2.82 31.10
N SER A 221 2.70 3.75 30.99
CA SER A 221 2.64 4.92 31.87
C SER A 221 2.26 4.52 33.29
N PRO A 222 3.03 4.92 34.33
CA PRO A 222 2.68 4.65 35.73
C PRO A 222 1.36 5.31 36.17
N PHE A 223 0.77 6.16 35.31
CA PHE A 223 -0.55 6.78 35.45
C PHE A 223 -1.55 6.19 34.45
N GLY A 224 -1.70 4.86 34.39
CA GLY A 224 -2.67 4.17 33.55
C GLY A 224 -4.07 4.78 33.61
N PRO A 225 -4.98 4.52 32.65
CA PRO A 225 -6.20 5.30 32.41
C PRO A 225 -7.08 5.36 33.66
N ILE A 226 -7.34 6.58 34.12
CA ILE A 226 -8.22 6.93 35.29
C ILE A 226 -9.69 6.50 35.06
N ALA A 227 -10.02 5.83 33.99
CA ALA A 227 -11.38 5.49 33.58
C ALA A 227 -12.02 4.23 34.26
N ALA A 228 -11.36 3.57 35.21
CA ALA A 228 -11.89 2.34 35.83
C ALA A 228 -12.26 2.45 37.32
N ARG A 229 -12.42 3.65 37.89
CA ARG A 229 -12.74 3.84 39.31
C ARG A 229 -14.03 4.61 39.65
N ILE A 230 -15.00 4.69 38.77
CA ILE A 230 -16.31 5.29 39.06
C ILE A 230 -17.39 4.32 38.65
N CYS A 231 -17.50 3.18 39.33
CA CYS A 231 -18.75 2.38 39.46
C CYS A 231 -18.55 1.29 40.50
N SER A 232 -18.40 1.70 41.75
CA SER A 232 -18.71 0.83 42.91
C SER A 232 -18.80 1.69 44.17
N ARG A 233 -19.92 2.33 44.30
CA ARG A 233 -20.57 2.67 45.60
C ARG A 233 -22.07 2.83 45.38
#